data_23806f899d4c0a7ac289abf535312d8a
#
_entry.id   23806f899d4c0a7ac289abf535312d8a
#
_cell.length_a   1.000
_cell.length_b   1.000
_cell.length_c   1.000
_cell.angle_alpha   90.00
_cell.angle_beta   90.00
_cell.angle_gamma   90.00
#
_symmetry.space_group_name_H-M   'P 1'
#
loop_
_entity.id
_entity.type
_entity.pdbx_description
1 polymer ?
#
loop_
_entity_poly.entity_id
_entity_poly.type
_entity_poly.pdbx_seq_one_letter_code
_entity_poly.pdbx_strand_id
1 'polypeptide(L)'
;MKQICSILLFFLASAGSYAQNFADYFQDKTLRVDYIFTGNNKQQAIYLDELSQLPSWAGREHHLSELPLEGNGQIIVKDLATGQCIYKHSFSSLFQEWLSTDEAKETARGFENSFLLPYPK
;
A
#
# COMPACT_ATOMS: atom_id res chain seq x y z
N MET A 1 -19.80 -17.03 -58.67
CA MET A 1 -19.92 -16.49 -57.28
C MET A 1 -18.58 -16.64 -56.60
N LYS A 2 -17.88 -15.54 -56.37
CA LYS A 2 -16.62 -15.58 -55.66
C LYS A 2 -16.89 -15.28 -54.17
N GLN A 3 -16.69 -16.28 -53.32
CA GLN A 3 -16.71 -16.10 -51.86
C GLN A 3 -15.40 -15.47 -51.42
N ILE A 4 -15.47 -14.28 -50.87
CA ILE A 4 -14.35 -13.62 -50.25
C ILE A 4 -14.35 -14.06 -48.78
N CYS A 5 -13.40 -14.92 -48.45
CA CYS A 5 -13.14 -15.33 -47.06
C CYS A 5 -12.36 -14.20 -46.37
N SER A 6 -13.03 -13.40 -45.54
CA SER A 6 -12.42 -12.33 -44.75
C SER A 6 -11.80 -12.97 -43.49
N ILE A 7 -10.48 -13.13 -43.50
CA ILE A 7 -9.75 -13.60 -42.32
C ILE A 7 -9.53 -12.39 -41.40
N LEU A 8 -10.31 -12.35 -40.34
CA LEU A 8 -10.16 -11.34 -39.28
C LEU A 8 -9.01 -11.78 -38.37
N LEU A 9 -7.84 -11.15 -38.53
CA LEU A 9 -6.67 -11.38 -37.72
C LEU A 9 -6.86 -10.65 -36.38
N PHE A 10 -7.25 -11.37 -35.32
CA PHE A 10 -7.25 -10.85 -33.97
C PHE A 10 -5.80 -10.77 -33.47
N PHE A 11 -5.22 -9.59 -33.46
CA PHE A 11 -4.02 -9.31 -32.66
C PHE A 11 -4.41 -9.28 -31.19
N LEU A 12 -4.20 -10.39 -30.48
CA LEU A 12 -4.13 -10.36 -29.01
C LEU A 12 -2.85 -9.61 -28.65
N ALA A 13 -2.97 -8.34 -28.32
CA ALA A 13 -1.93 -7.64 -27.58
C ALA A 13 -1.86 -8.27 -26.18
N SER A 14 -0.96 -9.23 -26.00
CA SER A 14 -0.57 -9.69 -24.67
C SER A 14 0.10 -8.51 -23.97
N ALA A 15 -0.66 -7.78 -23.13
CA ALA A 15 -0.08 -6.89 -22.15
C ALA A 15 0.73 -7.77 -21.20
N GLY A 16 2.02 -7.89 -21.47
CA GLY A 16 2.94 -8.54 -20.58
C GLY A 16 2.93 -7.79 -19.26
N SER A 17 2.31 -8.36 -18.24
CA SER A 17 2.50 -7.87 -16.87
C SER A 17 3.95 -8.15 -16.50
N TYR A 18 4.80 -7.15 -16.65
CA TYR A 18 6.14 -7.22 -16.11
C TYR A 18 6.01 -7.32 -14.58
N ALA A 19 6.34 -8.49 -14.03
CA ALA A 19 6.44 -8.65 -12.59
C ALA A 19 7.47 -7.64 -12.08
N GLN A 20 7.09 -6.82 -11.12
CA GLN A 20 7.99 -5.83 -10.51
C GLN A 20 9.13 -6.58 -9.83
N ASN A 21 10.38 -6.27 -10.20
CA ASN A 21 11.53 -6.79 -9.51
C ASN A 21 11.78 -5.97 -8.25
N PHE A 22 11.85 -6.62 -7.09
CA PHE A 22 12.10 -5.98 -5.81
C PHE A 22 13.35 -5.08 -5.84
N ALA A 23 14.45 -5.59 -6.39
CA ALA A 23 15.73 -4.87 -6.43
C ALA A 23 15.72 -3.61 -7.30
N ASP A 24 14.73 -3.41 -8.16
CA ASP A 24 14.63 -2.19 -8.97
C ASP A 24 14.17 -0.99 -8.13
N TYR A 25 13.38 -1.24 -7.10
CA TYR A 25 12.74 -0.19 -6.29
C TYR A 25 13.20 -0.15 -4.83
N PHE A 26 13.70 -1.27 -4.30
CA PHE A 26 13.98 -1.41 -2.89
C PHE A 26 15.39 -1.93 -2.60
N GLN A 27 15.88 -1.58 -1.42
CA GLN A 27 17.09 -2.13 -0.81
C GLN A 27 16.70 -3.25 0.16
N ASP A 28 17.64 -4.17 0.44
CA ASP A 28 17.46 -5.17 1.50
C ASP A 28 17.62 -4.52 2.88
N LYS A 29 16.66 -3.68 3.22
CA LYS A 29 16.54 -2.97 4.49
C LYS A 29 15.06 -2.72 4.78
N THR A 30 14.73 -2.48 6.03
CA THR A 30 13.37 -2.10 6.43
C THR A 30 13.30 -0.61 6.72
N LEU A 31 12.31 0.07 6.16
CA LEU A 31 11.85 1.37 6.61
C LEU A 31 10.75 1.15 7.65
N ARG A 32 11.01 1.59 8.87
CA ARG A 32 9.98 1.68 9.91
C ARG A 32 9.40 3.08 9.94
N VAL A 33 8.08 3.16 9.86
CA VAL A 33 7.32 4.41 9.92
C VAL A 33 6.48 4.38 11.18
N ASP A 34 6.84 5.19 12.17
CA ASP A 34 6.04 5.42 13.35
C ASP A 34 5.11 6.62 13.10
N TYR A 35 3.83 6.45 13.40
CA TYR A 35 2.81 7.46 13.14
C TYR A 35 1.72 7.40 14.19
N ILE A 36 0.94 8.48 14.28
CA ILE A 36 -0.14 8.64 15.24
C ILE A 36 -1.42 8.90 14.47
N PHE A 37 -2.42 8.03 14.66
CA PHE A 37 -3.81 8.35 14.33
C PHE A 37 -4.43 9.12 15.48
N THR A 38 -5.10 10.21 15.19
CA THR A 38 -5.71 11.07 16.22
C THR A 38 -7.06 11.61 15.76
N GLY A 39 -7.87 12.00 16.74
CA GLY A 39 -9.15 12.63 16.53
C GLY A 39 -10.30 11.92 17.22
N ASN A 40 -11.47 12.09 16.65
CA ASN A 40 -12.74 11.50 17.08
C ASN A 40 -13.56 11.05 15.87
N ASN A 41 -14.82 10.64 16.07
CA ASN A 41 -15.65 10.18 14.96
C ASN A 41 -16.03 11.28 13.94
N LYS A 42 -15.82 12.56 14.25
CA LYS A 42 -16.16 13.69 13.37
C LYS A 42 -14.94 14.21 12.60
N GLN A 43 -13.76 14.17 13.21
CA GLN A 43 -12.53 14.71 12.63
C GLN A 43 -11.34 13.83 13.00
N GLN A 44 -10.58 13.45 12.00
CA GLN A 44 -9.41 12.57 12.14
C GLN A 44 -8.21 13.16 11.42
N ALA A 45 -7.02 12.84 11.93
CA ALA A 45 -5.76 13.20 11.32
C ALA A 45 -4.71 12.11 11.54
N ILE A 46 -3.70 12.09 10.68
CA ILE A 46 -2.54 11.21 10.79
C ILE A 46 -1.31 12.09 10.86
N TYR A 47 -0.45 11.85 11.83
CA TYR A 47 0.83 12.53 11.97
C TYR A 47 1.98 11.54 11.89
N LEU A 48 2.99 11.88 11.11
CA LEU A 48 4.27 11.18 11.13
C LEU A 48 4.99 11.52 12.43
N ASP A 49 5.42 10.50 13.16
CA ASP A 49 6.21 10.65 14.38
C ASP A 49 7.70 10.48 14.07
N GLU A 50 8.11 9.28 13.63
CA GLU A 50 9.50 8.97 13.35
C GLU A 50 9.67 8.06 12.13
N LEU A 51 10.77 8.25 11.42
CA LEU A 51 11.26 7.31 10.41
C LEU A 51 12.58 6.71 10.88
N SER A 52 12.67 5.39 10.87
CA SER A 52 13.90 4.68 11.23
C SER A 52 14.21 3.53 10.26
N GLN A 53 15.46 3.08 10.25
CA GLN A 53 15.95 2.05 9.39
C GLN A 53 16.36 0.82 10.18
N LEU A 54 15.95 -0.37 9.72
CA LEU A 54 16.39 -1.65 10.25
C LEU A 54 17.26 -2.39 9.20
N PRO A 55 18.18 -3.29 9.64
CA PRO A 55 19.27 -3.76 8.77
C PRO A 55 18.87 -4.70 7.63
N SER A 56 17.71 -5.34 7.65
CA SER A 56 17.28 -6.22 6.57
C SER A 56 15.78 -6.17 6.35
N TRP A 57 15.31 -6.60 5.19
CA TRP A 57 13.89 -6.77 4.89
C TRP A 57 13.50 -8.24 5.04
N ALA A 58 12.51 -8.53 5.90
CA ALA A 58 12.02 -9.88 6.17
C ALA A 58 10.61 -10.13 5.58
N GLY A 59 10.05 -9.17 4.87
CA GLY A 59 8.73 -9.28 4.28
C GLY A 59 8.76 -9.86 2.86
N ARG A 60 7.64 -9.75 2.15
CA ARG A 60 7.52 -10.27 0.79
C ARG A 60 8.34 -9.45 -0.21
N GLU A 61 8.88 -10.13 -1.21
CA GLU A 61 9.63 -9.56 -2.33
C GLU A 61 8.92 -9.74 -3.68
N HIS A 62 7.77 -10.41 -3.67
CA HIS A 62 6.94 -10.67 -4.84
C HIS A 62 5.52 -10.15 -4.62
N HIS A 63 4.78 -9.91 -5.70
CA HIS A 63 3.40 -9.37 -5.64
C HIS A 63 3.32 -8.09 -4.81
N LEU A 64 4.25 -7.19 -5.03
CA LEU A 64 4.47 -6.02 -4.17
C LEU A 64 3.30 -5.04 -4.21
N SER A 65 2.68 -4.84 -5.38
CA SER A 65 1.61 -3.88 -5.63
C SER A 65 0.23 -4.50 -5.90
N GLU A 66 0.09 -5.82 -5.76
CA GLU A 66 -1.09 -6.58 -6.25
C GLU A 66 -1.98 -7.12 -5.12
N LEU A 67 -1.70 -6.83 -3.86
CA LEU A 67 -2.49 -7.35 -2.75
C LEU A 67 -3.90 -6.78 -2.75
N PRO A 68 -4.92 -7.63 -2.51
CA PRO A 68 -6.29 -7.15 -2.30
C PRO A 68 -6.36 -6.27 -1.05
N LEU A 69 -7.36 -5.40 -1.03
CA LEU A 69 -7.65 -4.60 0.14
C LEU A 69 -8.31 -5.48 1.21
N GLU A 70 -7.64 -5.62 2.35
CA GLU A 70 -8.14 -6.32 3.53
C GLU A 70 -8.01 -5.39 4.75
N GLY A 71 -8.88 -5.57 5.75
CA GLY A 71 -8.90 -4.70 6.92
C GLY A 71 -9.48 -3.31 6.64
N ASN A 72 -9.14 -2.33 7.47
CA ASN A 72 -9.73 -0.98 7.45
C ASN A 72 -8.76 0.12 7.01
N GLY A 73 -7.55 -0.22 6.63
CA GLY A 73 -6.56 0.71 6.14
C GLY A 73 -5.62 0.09 5.11
N GLN A 74 -4.96 0.94 4.35
CA GLN A 74 -4.01 0.53 3.33
C GLN A 74 -2.81 1.47 3.28
N ILE A 75 -1.62 0.87 3.15
CA ILE A 75 -0.38 1.57 2.84
C ILE A 75 -0.12 1.42 1.35
N ILE A 76 0.17 2.51 0.68
CA ILE A 76 0.55 2.54 -0.73
C ILE A 76 1.87 3.30 -0.85
N VAL A 77 2.89 2.64 -1.40
CA VAL A 77 4.16 3.28 -1.74
C VAL A 77 4.20 3.49 -3.25
N LYS A 78 4.50 4.71 -3.65
CA LYS A 78 4.59 5.08 -5.07
C LYS A 78 6.00 5.56 -5.40
N ASP A 79 6.47 5.18 -6.58
CA ASP A 79 7.68 5.76 -7.14
C ASP A 79 7.46 7.26 -7.41
N LEU A 80 8.37 8.08 -6.89
CA LEU A 80 8.21 9.53 -6.96
C LEU A 80 8.28 10.06 -8.41
N ALA A 81 9.13 9.45 -9.24
CA ALA A 81 9.34 9.91 -10.60
C ALA A 81 8.18 9.55 -11.54
N THR A 82 7.57 8.37 -11.36
CA THR A 82 6.56 7.82 -12.28
C THR A 82 5.14 7.84 -11.71
N GLY A 83 4.98 7.94 -10.39
CA GLY A 83 3.71 7.77 -9.70
C GLY A 83 3.22 6.33 -9.65
N GLN A 84 4.01 5.37 -10.14
CA GLN A 84 3.66 3.96 -10.14
C GLN A 84 3.60 3.41 -8.71
N CYS A 85 2.56 2.63 -8.42
CA CYS A 85 2.49 1.88 -7.17
C CYS A 85 3.55 0.77 -7.18
N ILE A 86 4.47 0.82 -6.22
CA ILE A 86 5.57 -0.14 -6.08
C ILE A 86 5.42 -1.07 -4.87
N TYR A 87 4.55 -0.73 -3.93
CA TYR A 87 4.24 -1.58 -2.78
C TYR A 87 2.86 -1.26 -2.22
N LYS A 88 2.13 -2.29 -1.81
CA LYS A 88 0.87 -2.19 -1.06
C LYS A 88 0.87 -3.11 0.14
N HIS A 89 0.26 -2.65 1.21
CA HIS A 89 -0.03 -3.47 2.37
C HIS A 89 -1.34 -3.03 3.02
N SER A 90 -2.18 -3.99 3.40
CA SER A 90 -3.43 -3.72 4.11
C SER A 90 -3.24 -3.99 5.60
N PHE A 91 -3.96 -3.25 6.42
CA PHE A 91 -3.91 -3.38 7.88
C PHE A 91 -5.26 -3.08 8.52
N SER A 92 -5.38 -3.44 9.79
CA SER A 92 -6.46 -2.98 10.66
C SER A 92 -5.86 -2.23 11.85
N SER A 93 -6.53 -1.16 12.30
CA SER A 93 -6.08 -0.36 13.43
C SER A 93 -7.10 -0.35 14.54
N LEU A 94 -6.61 -0.32 15.78
CA LEU A 94 -7.45 -0.12 16.97
C LEU A 94 -8.14 1.26 16.95
N PHE A 95 -7.51 2.26 16.35
CA PHE A 95 -8.11 3.58 16.17
C PHE A 95 -9.42 3.50 15.39
N GLN A 96 -9.44 2.76 14.28
CA GLN A 96 -10.64 2.61 13.47
C GLN A 96 -11.76 1.88 14.21
N GLU A 97 -11.41 0.87 15.02
CA GLU A 97 -12.39 0.18 15.87
C GLU A 97 -12.92 1.10 16.97
N TRP A 98 -12.04 1.85 17.63
CA TRP A 98 -12.42 2.80 18.66
C TRP A 98 -13.34 3.91 18.14
N LEU A 99 -13.19 4.37 16.89
CA LEU A 99 -14.06 5.38 16.27
C LEU A 99 -15.54 4.99 16.27
N SER A 100 -15.87 3.71 16.35
CA SER A 100 -17.24 3.21 16.41
C SER A 100 -17.84 3.25 17.82
N THR A 101 -17.07 3.59 18.85
CA THR A 101 -17.52 3.64 20.24
C THR A 101 -18.25 4.96 20.59
N ASP A 102 -19.02 4.95 21.67
CA ASP A 102 -19.66 6.17 22.17
C ASP A 102 -18.63 7.17 22.69
N GLU A 103 -17.52 6.72 23.26
CA GLU A 103 -16.42 7.58 23.69
C GLU A 103 -15.89 8.46 22.56
N ALA A 104 -15.78 7.93 21.35
CA ALA A 104 -15.28 8.67 20.18
C ALA A 104 -16.22 9.81 19.71
N LYS A 105 -17.45 9.85 20.19
CA LYS A 105 -18.38 10.94 19.93
C LYS A 105 -18.11 12.16 20.82
N GLU A 106 -17.54 11.92 22.00
CA GLU A 106 -17.37 12.91 23.06
C GLU A 106 -15.92 13.36 23.24
N THR A 107 -14.95 12.48 22.91
CA THR A 107 -13.54 12.66 23.22
C THR A 107 -12.66 12.40 22.02
N ALA A 108 -11.58 13.20 21.85
CA ALA A 108 -10.52 12.92 20.92
C ALA A 108 -9.42 12.10 21.58
N ARG A 109 -8.80 11.14 20.85
CA ARG A 109 -7.68 10.33 21.31
C ARG A 109 -6.60 10.19 20.22
N GLY A 110 -5.39 9.89 20.66
CA GLY A 110 -4.28 9.51 19.79
C GLY A 110 -3.93 8.04 19.98
N PHE A 111 -3.61 7.36 18.88
CA PHE A 111 -3.16 5.97 18.85
C PHE A 111 -1.86 5.89 18.08
N GLU A 112 -0.79 5.52 18.77
CA GLU A 112 0.50 5.25 18.17
C GLU A 112 0.47 3.93 17.42
N ASN A 113 1.11 3.89 16.25
CA ASN A 113 1.23 2.69 15.45
C ASN A 113 2.51 2.72 14.61
N SER A 114 2.89 1.57 14.06
CA SER A 114 4.08 1.45 13.23
C SER A 114 3.80 0.62 11.99
N PHE A 115 4.37 1.03 10.86
CA PHE A 115 4.44 0.23 9.64
C PHE A 115 5.88 -0.17 9.36
N LEU A 116 6.06 -1.39 8.88
CA LEU A 116 7.32 -1.86 8.32
C LEU A 116 7.16 -2.00 6.81
N LEU A 117 8.03 -1.35 6.07
CA LEU A 117 8.04 -1.33 4.61
C LEU A 117 9.43 -1.74 4.10
N PRO A 118 9.54 -2.29 2.88
CA PRO A 118 10.83 -2.40 2.25
C PRO A 118 11.40 -0.99 2.02
N TYR A 119 12.69 -0.82 2.22
CA TYR A 119 13.34 0.49 2.16
C TYR A 119 13.47 0.95 0.70
N PRO A 120 12.84 2.06 0.27
CA PRO A 120 12.94 2.56 -1.10
C PRO A 120 14.36 3.02 -1.45
N LYS A 121 14.71 2.90 -2.73
CA LYS A 121 15.93 3.47 -3.29
C LYS A 121 15.85 4.98 -3.45
#